data_8f2cd8b093f1b4ac939e397ddd1f6180
#
_entry.id   8f2cd8b093f1b4ac939e397ddd1f6180
#
_cell.length_a   1.000
_cell.length_b   1.000
_cell.length_c   1.000
_cell.angle_alpha   90.00
_cell.angle_beta   90.00
_cell.angle_gamma   90.00
#
_symmetry.space_group_name_H-M   'P 1'
#
loop_
_entity.id
_entity.type
_entity.pdbx_description
1 polymer ?
#
loop_
_entity_poly.entity_id
_entity_poly.type
_entity_poly.pdbx_seq_one_letter_code
_entity_poly.pdbx_strand_id
1 'polypeptide(L)'
;FGVCAGPGSFTGLRIGLCAVKGLAFPANTPCAAVSTLEALAWSHAGTGTVVAAQDARRGEVYWAAFDLATHQRITPDAASPVEKIRAVAETCPKPLLFVGDGAYLCESAFSAVPGVLPCPAALRTARAAGVCLAAKAMAEHGETCPPAALLPSYHRLSQAERQRAERLAQTTEG
;
A
#
# COMPACT_ATOMS: atom_id res chain seq x y z
N PHE A 1 -3.64 -18.21 -4.56
CA PHE A 1 -4.49 -17.01 -4.51
C PHE A 1 -3.68 -15.80 -4.04
N GLY A 2 -3.96 -14.61 -4.65
CA GLY A 2 -3.40 -13.34 -4.20
C GLY A 2 -4.48 -12.46 -3.58
N VAL A 3 -4.13 -11.74 -2.50
CA VAL A 3 -5.04 -10.80 -1.85
C VAL A 3 -4.26 -9.63 -1.25
N CYS A 4 -4.83 -8.41 -1.31
CA CYS A 4 -4.28 -7.29 -0.56
C CYS A 4 -4.40 -7.53 0.95
N ALA A 5 -3.25 -7.58 1.63
CA ALA A 5 -3.18 -7.77 3.08
C ALA A 5 -3.09 -6.45 3.86
N GLY A 6 -2.89 -5.33 3.19
CA GLY A 6 -2.74 -3.98 3.75
C GLY A 6 -1.59 -3.22 3.09
N PRO A 7 -1.46 -1.93 3.38
CA PRO A 7 -2.37 -1.10 4.18
C PRO A 7 -3.75 -0.89 3.54
N GLY A 8 -4.73 -0.42 4.33
CA GLY A 8 -6.06 -0.12 3.83
C GLY A 8 -7.16 -0.14 4.89
N SER A 9 -8.42 -0.15 4.43
CA SER A 9 -9.60 -0.22 5.30
C SER A 9 -9.59 -1.48 6.15
N PHE A 10 -9.64 -1.32 7.48
CA PHE A 10 -9.64 -2.41 8.45
C PHE A 10 -10.72 -3.47 8.18
N THR A 11 -11.94 -3.04 7.89
CA THR A 11 -13.06 -3.92 7.55
C THR A 11 -12.86 -4.56 6.17
N GLY A 12 -12.46 -3.77 5.17
CA GLY A 12 -12.25 -4.26 3.80
C GLY A 12 -11.18 -5.34 3.71
N LEU A 13 -10.05 -5.13 4.39
CA LEU A 13 -8.96 -6.11 4.44
C LEU A 13 -9.44 -7.43 5.06
N ARG A 14 -10.18 -7.39 6.17
CA ARG A 14 -10.71 -8.59 6.82
C ARG A 14 -11.68 -9.35 5.92
N ILE A 15 -12.60 -8.64 5.25
CA ILE A 15 -13.54 -9.27 4.31
C ILE A 15 -12.78 -9.97 3.19
N GLY A 16 -11.83 -9.29 2.54
CA GLY A 16 -11.03 -9.86 1.46
C GLY A 16 -10.21 -11.07 1.90
N LEU A 17 -9.50 -10.95 3.02
CA LEU A 17 -8.69 -12.05 3.58
C LEU A 17 -9.55 -13.25 3.97
N CYS A 18 -10.70 -13.04 4.63
CA CYS A 18 -11.61 -14.13 4.99
C CYS A 18 -12.16 -14.84 3.77
N ALA A 19 -12.53 -14.09 2.72
CA ALA A 19 -13.02 -14.67 1.47
C ALA A 19 -11.96 -15.57 0.81
N VAL A 20 -10.71 -15.06 0.69
CA VAL A 20 -9.61 -15.84 0.11
C VAL A 20 -9.24 -17.04 0.97
N LYS A 21 -9.21 -16.90 2.30
CA LYS A 21 -9.03 -18.05 3.21
C LYS A 21 -10.08 -19.12 2.98
N GLY A 22 -11.35 -18.73 2.88
CA GLY A 22 -12.44 -19.68 2.63
C GLY A 22 -12.30 -20.44 1.31
N LEU A 23 -11.88 -19.75 0.25
CA LEU A 23 -11.63 -20.36 -1.06
C LEU A 23 -10.38 -21.28 -1.08
N ALA A 24 -9.33 -20.90 -0.37
CA ALA A 24 -8.06 -21.61 -0.37
C ALA A 24 -8.04 -22.81 0.58
N PHE A 25 -8.78 -22.76 1.67
CA PHE A 25 -8.73 -23.72 2.77
C PHE A 25 -8.99 -25.18 2.38
N PRO A 26 -10.02 -25.52 1.55
CA PRO A 26 -10.34 -26.92 1.26
C PRO A 26 -9.21 -27.68 0.58
N ALA A 27 -8.43 -27.01 -0.28
CA ALA A 27 -7.32 -27.61 -1.01
C ALA A 27 -5.96 -27.19 -0.47
N ASN A 28 -5.92 -26.48 0.66
CA ASN A 28 -4.72 -25.86 1.22
C ASN A 28 -3.89 -25.09 0.17
N THR A 29 -4.60 -24.36 -0.72
CA THR A 29 -3.97 -23.64 -1.83
C THR A 29 -3.10 -22.50 -1.28
N PRO A 30 -1.83 -22.35 -1.73
CA PRO A 30 -0.96 -21.27 -1.29
C PRO A 30 -1.56 -19.88 -1.54
N CYS A 31 -1.34 -18.97 -0.59
CA CYS A 31 -1.82 -17.59 -0.65
C CYS A 31 -0.65 -16.60 -0.61
N ALA A 32 -0.73 -15.54 -1.43
CA ALA A 32 0.18 -14.40 -1.39
C ALA A 32 -0.51 -13.23 -0.69
N ALA A 33 0.10 -12.76 0.41
CA ALA A 33 -0.33 -11.58 1.17
C ALA A 33 0.30 -10.33 0.56
N VAL A 34 -0.30 -9.79 -0.50
CA VAL A 34 0.24 -8.67 -1.27
C VAL A 34 0.07 -7.36 -0.52
N SER A 35 1.12 -6.51 -0.47
CA SER A 35 0.97 -5.12 -0.04
C SER A 35 0.04 -4.38 -1.01
N THR A 36 -0.92 -3.62 -0.49
CA THR A 36 -1.83 -2.83 -1.32
C THR A 36 -1.07 -1.76 -2.12
N LEU A 37 0.02 -1.23 -1.54
CA LEU A 37 0.89 -0.26 -2.21
C LEU A 37 1.68 -0.92 -3.35
N GLU A 38 2.12 -2.14 -3.14
CA GLU A 38 2.78 -2.93 -4.17
C GLU A 38 1.84 -3.28 -5.32
N ALA A 39 0.60 -3.70 -5.02
CA ALA A 39 -0.43 -3.93 -6.05
C ALA A 39 -0.75 -2.67 -6.87
N LEU A 40 -0.69 -1.48 -6.26
CA LEU A 40 -0.79 -0.21 -6.98
C LEU A 40 0.40 -0.01 -7.92
N ALA A 41 1.63 -0.25 -7.46
CA ALA A 41 2.83 -0.14 -8.28
C ALA A 41 2.81 -1.11 -9.46
N TRP A 42 2.46 -2.37 -9.25
CA TRP A 42 2.33 -3.39 -10.29
C TRP A 42 1.21 -3.13 -11.32
N SER A 43 0.32 -2.18 -11.04
CA SER A 43 -0.69 -1.74 -12.01
C SER A 43 -0.14 -0.78 -13.07
N HIS A 44 1.14 -0.43 -12.99
CA HIS A 44 1.82 0.53 -13.85
C HIS A 44 3.11 -0.07 -14.39
N ALA A 45 3.54 0.43 -15.55
CA ALA A 45 4.79 0.03 -16.17
C ALA A 45 5.45 1.25 -16.83
N GLY A 46 6.77 1.25 -16.92
CA GLY A 46 7.53 2.36 -17.50
C GLY A 46 8.94 2.44 -16.95
N THR A 47 9.47 3.64 -16.84
CA THR A 47 10.78 3.93 -16.26
C THR A 47 10.65 4.97 -15.16
N GLY A 48 11.63 5.05 -14.26
CA GLY A 48 11.64 5.99 -13.15
C GLY A 48 11.03 5.40 -11.88
N THR A 49 10.39 6.24 -11.07
CA THR A 49 9.88 5.85 -9.76
C THR A 49 8.35 5.97 -9.70
N VAL A 50 7.69 4.97 -9.15
CA VAL A 50 6.30 5.06 -8.74
C VAL A 50 6.21 5.12 -7.22
N VAL A 51 5.51 6.12 -6.70
CA VAL A 51 5.16 6.24 -5.29
C VAL A 51 3.69 5.91 -5.16
N ALA A 52 3.41 4.72 -4.64
CA ALA A 52 2.06 4.32 -4.30
C ALA A 52 1.64 5.03 -3.00
N ALA A 53 0.53 5.74 -3.02
CA ALA A 53 0.02 6.50 -1.89
C ALA A 53 -1.49 6.28 -1.72
N GLN A 54 -1.90 5.89 -0.52
CA GLN A 54 -3.31 5.79 -0.14
C GLN A 54 -3.65 6.79 0.96
N ASP A 55 -4.82 7.41 0.88
CA ASP A 55 -5.29 8.33 1.91
C ASP A 55 -5.49 7.61 3.26
N ALA A 56 -4.62 7.91 4.22
CA ALA A 56 -4.71 7.41 5.59
C ALA A 56 -5.57 8.30 6.49
N ARG A 57 -6.24 9.33 5.91
CA ARG A 57 -7.02 10.35 6.60
C ARG A 57 -6.14 11.31 7.44
N ARG A 58 -6.72 12.46 7.80
CA ARG A 58 -6.09 13.49 8.65
C ARG A 58 -4.77 14.06 8.06
N GLY A 59 -4.66 14.15 6.73
CA GLY A 59 -3.46 14.67 6.06
C GLY A 59 -2.29 13.70 5.99
N GLU A 60 -2.49 12.44 6.40
CA GLU A 60 -1.48 11.40 6.28
C GLU A 60 -1.79 10.45 5.11
N VAL A 61 -0.76 9.80 4.62
CA VAL A 61 -0.84 8.77 3.59
C VAL A 61 -0.12 7.50 4.02
N TYR A 62 -0.68 6.35 3.62
CA TYR A 62 0.11 5.13 3.52
C TYR A 62 0.88 5.20 2.21
N TRP A 63 2.17 4.95 2.23
CA TRP A 63 2.97 5.06 1.02
C TRP A 63 4.16 4.12 0.98
N ALA A 64 4.60 3.81 -0.22
CA ALA A 64 5.88 3.17 -0.52
C ALA A 64 6.33 3.56 -1.92
N ALA A 65 7.64 3.55 -2.16
CA ALA A 65 8.24 3.83 -3.45
C ALA A 65 8.80 2.55 -4.09
N PHE A 66 8.67 2.47 -5.41
CA PHE A 66 9.12 1.33 -6.21
C PHE A 66 9.80 1.83 -7.48
N ASP A 67 10.78 1.09 -7.98
CA ASP A 67 11.28 1.23 -9.33
C ASP A 67 10.21 0.79 -10.32
N LEU A 68 9.88 1.64 -11.31
CA LEU A 68 8.75 1.39 -12.21
C LEU A 68 9.07 0.36 -13.31
N ALA A 69 10.35 0.11 -13.60
CA ALA A 69 10.74 -0.85 -14.60
C ALA A 69 10.84 -2.28 -14.04
N THR A 70 11.35 -2.41 -12.81
CA THR A 70 11.60 -3.70 -12.17
C THR A 70 10.58 -4.07 -11.12
N HIS A 71 9.75 -3.12 -10.67
CA HIS A 71 8.87 -3.20 -9.52
C HIS A 71 9.59 -3.50 -8.19
N GLN A 72 10.91 -3.37 -8.16
CA GLN A 72 11.66 -3.51 -6.93
C GLN A 72 11.29 -2.39 -5.95
N ARG A 73 11.10 -2.79 -4.70
CA ARG A 73 10.77 -1.88 -3.61
C ARG A 73 11.97 -1.01 -3.24
N ILE A 74 11.78 0.32 -3.22
CA ILE A 74 12.79 1.31 -2.81
C ILE A 74 12.63 1.65 -1.32
N THR A 75 11.37 1.77 -0.83
CA THR A 75 11.09 2.06 0.58
C THR A 75 10.10 1.06 1.17
N PRO A 76 10.17 0.77 2.48
CA PRO A 76 9.13 -0.02 3.14
C PRO A 76 7.78 0.71 3.13
N ASP A 77 6.69 -0.04 3.36
CA ASP A 77 5.37 0.55 3.59
C ASP A 77 5.42 1.42 4.86
N ALA A 78 4.94 2.65 4.75
CA ALA A 78 4.92 3.60 5.84
C ALA A 78 3.57 4.33 5.93
N ALA A 79 3.27 4.85 7.12
CA ALA A 79 2.18 5.79 7.35
C ALA A 79 2.77 7.09 7.89
N SER A 80 2.59 8.21 7.19
CA SER A 80 3.17 9.48 7.60
C SER A 80 2.46 10.67 6.95
N PRO A 81 2.67 11.89 7.47
CA PRO A 81 2.36 13.11 6.75
C PRO A 81 3.06 13.15 5.39
N VAL A 82 2.43 13.80 4.41
CA VAL A 82 2.91 13.87 3.00
C VAL A 82 4.32 14.48 2.91
N GLU A 83 4.65 15.42 3.78
CA GLU A 83 5.95 16.10 3.80
C GLU A 83 7.13 15.13 3.99
N LYS A 84 6.90 13.99 4.63
CA LYS A 84 7.93 12.96 4.82
C LYS A 84 8.36 12.27 3.52
N ILE A 85 7.55 12.38 2.46
CA ILE A 85 7.87 11.82 1.14
C ILE A 85 8.85 12.74 0.37
N ARG A 86 9.10 13.98 0.84
CA ARG A 86 9.93 14.96 0.15
C ARG A 86 11.29 14.41 -0.29
N ALA A 87 12.00 13.74 0.59
CA ALA A 87 13.31 13.18 0.24
C ALA A 87 13.23 12.21 -0.94
N VAL A 88 12.21 11.34 -0.98
CA VAL A 88 11.97 10.44 -2.11
C VAL A 88 11.57 11.22 -3.36
N ALA A 89 10.70 12.23 -3.23
CA ALA A 89 10.30 13.05 -4.35
C ALA A 89 11.45 13.83 -4.98
N GLU A 90 12.46 14.21 -4.22
CA GLU A 90 13.63 14.97 -4.70
C GLU A 90 14.76 14.08 -5.20
N THR A 91 15.01 12.92 -4.60
CA THR A 91 16.22 12.12 -4.84
C THR A 91 16.01 10.90 -5.73
N CYS A 92 14.79 10.36 -5.81
CA CYS A 92 14.55 9.16 -6.61
C CYS A 92 14.62 9.41 -8.13
N PRO A 93 14.93 8.38 -8.93
CA PRO A 93 14.97 8.47 -10.39
C PRO A 93 13.67 9.02 -10.98
N LYS A 94 13.82 9.86 -12.02
CA LYS A 94 12.72 10.48 -12.75
C LYS A 94 12.45 9.74 -14.08
N PRO A 95 11.22 9.80 -14.60
CA PRO A 95 10.05 10.50 -14.06
C PRO A 95 9.54 9.85 -12.74
N LEU A 96 8.89 10.64 -11.90
CA LEU A 96 8.26 10.18 -10.67
C LEU A 96 6.75 10.31 -10.78
N LEU A 97 6.03 9.23 -10.54
CA LEU A 97 4.58 9.13 -10.64
C LEU A 97 3.98 8.81 -9.26
N PHE A 98 3.02 9.59 -8.82
CA PHE A 98 2.20 9.27 -7.65
C PHE A 98 0.94 8.52 -8.09
N VAL A 99 0.65 7.37 -7.47
CA VAL A 99 -0.52 6.52 -7.78
C VAL A 99 -1.30 6.18 -6.50
N GLY A 100 -2.55 5.81 -6.64
CA GLY A 100 -3.44 5.54 -5.50
C GLY A 100 -4.35 6.72 -5.18
N ASP A 101 -5.28 6.52 -4.26
CA ASP A 101 -6.27 7.53 -3.87
C ASP A 101 -5.67 8.66 -3.02
N GLY A 102 -4.48 8.46 -2.43
CA GLY A 102 -3.70 9.52 -1.78
C GLY A 102 -2.78 10.31 -2.73
N ALA A 103 -2.69 9.93 -4.01
CA ALA A 103 -1.81 10.58 -4.98
C ALA A 103 -2.06 12.09 -5.13
N TYR A 104 -3.32 12.53 -5.04
CA TYR A 104 -3.67 13.95 -5.16
C TYR A 104 -3.03 14.82 -4.08
N LEU A 105 -2.86 14.29 -2.86
CA LEU A 105 -2.18 14.99 -1.76
C LEU A 105 -0.70 15.17 -2.08
N CYS A 106 -0.06 14.11 -2.59
CA CYS A 106 1.35 14.13 -2.97
C CYS A 106 1.59 15.03 -4.18
N GLU A 107 0.76 14.96 -5.21
CA GLU A 107 0.84 15.82 -6.41
C GLU A 107 0.74 17.29 -6.03
N SER A 108 -0.22 17.65 -5.15
CA SER A 108 -0.37 19.02 -4.66
C SER A 108 0.88 19.50 -3.91
N ALA A 109 1.47 18.65 -3.06
CA ALA A 109 2.64 19.01 -2.25
C ALA A 109 3.95 19.09 -3.07
N PHE A 110 4.07 18.33 -4.17
CA PHE A 110 5.32 18.16 -4.92
C PHE A 110 5.21 18.57 -6.39
N SER A 111 4.16 19.30 -6.80
CA SER A 111 3.98 19.76 -8.18
C SER A 111 5.13 20.60 -8.72
N ALA A 112 5.86 21.31 -7.84
CA ALA A 112 7.02 22.12 -8.21
C ALA A 112 8.32 21.31 -8.32
N VAL A 113 8.34 20.04 -7.94
CA VAL A 113 9.54 19.20 -8.05
C VAL A 113 9.71 18.74 -9.50
N PRO A 114 10.86 19.02 -10.14
CA PRO A 114 11.10 18.65 -11.53
C PRO A 114 10.96 17.13 -11.76
N GLY A 115 10.25 16.75 -12.83
CA GLY A 115 10.08 15.35 -13.20
C GLY A 115 8.99 14.59 -12.42
N VAL A 116 8.26 15.25 -11.54
CA VAL A 116 7.01 14.72 -10.99
C VAL A 116 5.92 14.83 -12.06
N LEU A 117 5.26 13.71 -12.35
CA LEU A 117 4.19 13.64 -13.34
C LEU A 117 2.84 13.42 -12.67
N PRO A 118 1.77 14.08 -13.16
CA PRO A 118 0.42 13.86 -12.67
C PRO A 118 -0.07 12.45 -13.06
N CYS A 119 -0.72 11.76 -12.14
CA CYS A 119 -1.36 10.49 -12.44
C CYS A 119 -2.80 10.72 -12.94
N PRO A 120 -3.17 10.22 -14.12
CA PRO A 120 -4.54 10.23 -14.58
C PRO A 120 -5.48 9.59 -13.56
N ALA A 121 -6.67 10.18 -13.33
CA ALA A 121 -7.63 9.71 -12.33
C ALA A 121 -7.98 8.22 -12.50
N ALA A 122 -8.05 7.74 -13.74
CA ALA A 122 -8.33 6.34 -14.05
C ALA A 122 -7.25 5.36 -13.56
N LEU A 123 -6.04 5.83 -13.25
CA LEU A 123 -4.91 5.02 -12.81
C LEU A 123 -4.67 5.12 -11.28
N ARG A 124 -5.50 5.88 -10.57
CA ARG A 124 -5.34 6.11 -9.11
C ARG A 124 -5.90 5.00 -8.23
N THR A 125 -6.58 4.00 -8.80
CA THR A 125 -7.20 2.92 -8.02
C THR A 125 -6.45 1.61 -8.17
N ALA A 126 -6.32 0.87 -7.07
CA ALA A 126 -5.81 -0.50 -7.13
C ALA A 126 -6.72 -1.39 -7.99
N ARG A 127 -6.11 -2.22 -8.83
CA ARG A 127 -6.80 -3.14 -9.73
C ARG A 127 -6.42 -4.58 -9.37
N ALA A 128 -7.35 -5.51 -9.59
CA ALA A 128 -7.09 -6.93 -9.39
C ALA A 128 -5.88 -7.42 -10.22
N ALA A 129 -5.66 -6.85 -11.40
CA ALA A 129 -4.50 -7.17 -12.23
C ALA A 129 -3.17 -6.92 -11.52
N GLY A 130 -3.01 -5.78 -10.81
CA GLY A 130 -1.80 -5.48 -10.03
C GLY A 130 -1.61 -6.47 -8.88
N VAL A 131 -2.70 -6.86 -8.21
CA VAL A 131 -2.63 -7.90 -7.17
C VAL A 131 -2.18 -9.24 -7.76
N CYS A 132 -2.71 -9.63 -8.94
CA CYS A 132 -2.32 -10.88 -9.59
C CYS A 132 -0.85 -10.88 -10.01
N LEU A 133 -0.34 -9.76 -10.56
CA LEU A 133 1.05 -9.65 -10.99
C LEU A 133 2.01 -9.71 -9.79
N ALA A 134 1.73 -8.94 -8.73
CA ALA A 134 2.51 -8.99 -7.50
C ALA A 134 2.46 -10.38 -6.85
N ALA A 135 1.27 -10.99 -6.75
CA ALA A 135 1.11 -12.32 -6.19
C ALA A 135 1.85 -13.41 -7.00
N LYS A 136 1.89 -13.25 -8.34
CA LYS A 136 2.67 -14.14 -9.21
C LYS A 136 4.16 -14.02 -8.90
N ALA A 137 4.70 -12.80 -8.83
CA ALA A 137 6.10 -12.56 -8.48
C ALA A 137 6.45 -13.15 -7.10
N MET A 138 5.60 -12.93 -6.09
CA MET A 138 5.76 -13.53 -4.76
C MET A 138 5.78 -15.07 -4.82
N ALA A 139 4.90 -15.68 -5.61
CA ALA A 139 4.85 -17.13 -5.75
C ALA A 139 6.11 -17.69 -6.42
N GLU A 140 6.66 -17.00 -7.44
CA GLU A 140 7.91 -17.36 -8.11
C GLU A 140 9.13 -17.28 -7.17
N HIS A 141 9.09 -16.40 -6.17
CA HIS A 141 10.11 -16.28 -5.14
C HIS A 141 9.85 -17.16 -3.88
N GLY A 142 8.76 -17.94 -3.87
CA GLY A 142 8.41 -18.79 -2.72
C GLY A 142 7.81 -18.02 -1.54
N GLU A 143 7.39 -16.78 -1.72
CA GLU A 143 6.84 -15.89 -0.69
C GLU A 143 5.34 -16.07 -0.51
N THR A 144 4.89 -17.32 -0.48
CA THR A 144 3.49 -17.68 -0.21
C THR A 144 3.35 -18.35 1.14
N CYS A 145 2.14 -18.33 1.67
CA CYS A 145 1.81 -18.98 2.94
C CYS A 145 0.57 -19.86 2.81
N PRO A 146 0.38 -20.85 3.71
CA PRO A 146 -0.87 -21.59 3.78
C PRO A 146 -2.01 -20.66 4.21
N PRO A 147 -3.28 -20.96 3.86
CA PRO A 147 -4.43 -20.11 4.19
C PRO A 147 -4.55 -19.76 5.67
N ALA A 148 -4.19 -20.68 6.56
CA ALA A 148 -4.23 -20.46 8.00
C ALA A 148 -3.29 -19.32 8.45
N ALA A 149 -2.13 -19.18 7.82
CA ALA A 149 -1.12 -18.17 8.13
C ALA A 149 -1.34 -16.81 7.43
N LEU A 150 -2.34 -16.70 6.56
CA LEU A 150 -2.66 -15.45 5.87
C LEU A 150 -3.23 -14.43 6.88
N LEU A 151 -2.51 -13.36 7.15
CA LEU A 151 -2.85 -12.34 8.13
C LEU A 151 -2.86 -10.93 7.51
N PRO A 152 -3.66 -9.99 8.06
CA PRO A 152 -3.61 -8.60 7.65
C PRO A 152 -2.34 -7.91 8.16
N SER A 153 -1.79 -7.01 7.33
CA SER A 153 -0.69 -6.11 7.69
C SER A 153 -1.27 -4.75 8.10
N TYR A 154 -1.31 -4.48 9.40
CA TYR A 154 -1.83 -3.21 9.93
C TYR A 154 -0.68 -2.24 10.18
N HIS A 155 -0.64 -1.14 9.40
CA HIS A 155 0.34 -0.07 9.57
C HIS A 155 -0.12 1.02 10.55
N ARG A 156 -1.32 0.92 11.06
CA ARG A 156 -1.88 1.80 12.12
C ARG A 156 -2.77 0.99 13.05
N LEU A 157 -2.85 1.43 14.29
CA LEU A 157 -3.86 0.95 15.23
C LEU A 157 -5.27 1.23 14.68
N SER A 158 -6.21 0.35 14.95
CA SER A 158 -7.62 0.58 14.63
C SER A 158 -8.12 1.86 15.30
N GLN A 159 -9.21 2.44 14.78
CA GLN A 159 -9.79 3.64 15.39
C GLN A 159 -10.18 3.39 16.86
N ALA A 160 -10.70 2.20 17.17
CA ALA A 160 -11.08 1.82 18.54
C ALA A 160 -9.87 1.74 19.49
N GLU A 161 -8.75 1.16 19.01
CA GLU A 161 -7.51 1.08 19.79
C GLU A 161 -6.90 2.46 20.05
N ARG A 162 -6.91 3.35 19.04
CA ARG A 162 -6.45 4.73 19.19
C ARG A 162 -7.31 5.50 20.19
N GLN A 163 -8.64 5.44 20.08
CA GLN A 163 -9.55 6.08 21.02
C GLN A 163 -9.39 5.55 22.44
N ARG A 164 -9.12 4.25 22.58
CA ARG A 164 -8.82 3.65 23.89
C ARG A 164 -7.50 4.19 24.45
N ALA A 165 -6.46 4.27 23.64
CA ALA A 165 -5.16 4.82 24.05
C ALA A 165 -5.28 6.30 24.46
N GLU A 166 -6.03 7.11 23.71
CA GLU A 166 -6.30 8.52 24.02
C GLU A 166 -7.04 8.67 25.36
N ARG A 167 -8.06 7.84 25.61
CA ARG A 167 -8.80 7.85 26.90
C ARG A 167 -7.92 7.47 28.07
N LEU A 168 -7.08 6.43 27.91
CA LEU A 168 -6.16 6.00 28.96
C LEU A 168 -5.13 7.09 29.29
N ALA A 169 -4.58 7.77 28.28
CA ALA A 169 -3.66 8.89 28.50
C ALA A 169 -4.30 10.03 29.30
N GLN A 170 -5.54 10.41 28.97
CA GLN A 170 -6.29 11.46 29.68
C GLN A 170 -6.61 11.08 31.14
N THR A 171 -6.76 9.78 31.44
CA THR A 171 -7.06 9.30 32.80
C THR A 171 -5.80 9.25 33.68
N THR A 172 -4.61 9.27 33.09
CA THR A 172 -3.32 9.20 33.84
C THR A 172 -2.77 10.58 34.18
N GLU A 173 -3.30 11.65 33.55
CA GLU A 173 -2.87 13.06 33.78
C GLU A 173 -3.80 13.82 34.77
N GLY A 174 -4.83 13.21 35.32
CA GLY A 174 -5.76 13.77 36.31
C GLY A 174 -5.67 13.01 37.62
#